data_10d4f746e42f5bf830f2ac65c5206450
#
_entry.id   10d4f746e42f5bf830f2ac65c5206450
#
_cell.length_a   1.000
_cell.length_b   1.000
_cell.length_c   1.000
_cell.angle_alpha   90.00
_cell.angle_beta   90.00
_cell.angle_gamma   90.00
#
_symmetry.space_group_name_H-M   'P 1'
#
loop_
_entity.id
_entity.type
_entity.pdbx_description
1 polymer ?
#
loop_
_entity_poly.entity_id
_entity_poly.type
_entity_poly.pdbx_seq_one_letter_code
_entity_poly.pdbx_strand_id
1 'polypeptide(L)'
;MKILWTLVILVSFTVSSISKDNLSETDVAEPQEAPSVEDVLKEANKSFAYKGKAIHPGCVEQFMVNLADSPPPIVRAVDVESCVSSNEFFMDYKVSEDGYIGYEYEDSGEKNYFGYKVIGKVKGGIHILDTRASGGGTMVAMTVFLARFGLENYRSFDQQEKLTIEQRLIMKCIGQIDRGDRDIGSLELINNNLVLGESQYRKKVEVINLD
;
A
#
# COMPACT_ATOMS: atom_id res chain seq x y z
N MET A 1 30.27 40.39 47.71
CA MET A 1 30.37 39.17 48.52
C MET A 1 28.96 38.52 48.47
N LYS A 2 28.70 37.55 47.59
CA LYS A 2 27.40 36.89 47.49
C LYS A 2 27.60 35.41 47.90
N ILE A 3 26.93 35.04 48.98
CA ILE A 3 27.01 33.72 49.61
C ILE A 3 26.03 32.83 48.87
N LEU A 4 26.56 31.77 48.24
CA LEU A 4 25.78 30.74 47.52
C LEU A 4 25.43 29.67 48.54
N TRP A 5 24.13 29.46 48.80
CA TRP A 5 23.63 28.34 49.61
C TRP A 5 23.37 27.13 48.72
N THR A 6 24.15 26.10 48.93
CA THR A 6 23.94 24.81 48.30
C THR A 6 22.98 23.95 49.15
N LEU A 7 21.80 23.68 48.63
CA LEU A 7 20.81 22.82 49.28
C LEU A 7 21.15 21.35 48.94
N VAL A 8 21.58 20.57 49.92
CA VAL A 8 21.77 19.13 49.78
C VAL A 8 20.48 18.44 50.19
N ILE A 9 19.79 17.81 49.20
CA ILE A 9 18.61 17.00 49.48
C ILE A 9 19.07 15.55 49.68
N LEU A 10 18.94 15.07 50.92
CA LEU A 10 19.18 13.67 51.29
C LEU A 10 17.91 12.88 50.96
N VAL A 11 17.97 12.04 49.94
CA VAL A 11 16.87 11.12 49.60
C VAL A 11 17.14 9.80 50.36
N SER A 12 16.34 9.51 51.37
CA SER A 12 16.37 8.25 52.10
C SER A 12 15.58 7.19 51.33
N PHE A 13 16.26 6.17 50.82
CA PHE A 13 15.61 5.00 50.27
C PHE A 13 15.24 4.04 51.38
N THR A 14 13.95 3.90 51.66
CA THR A 14 13.42 2.79 52.47
C THR A 14 13.29 1.59 51.57
N VAL A 15 14.11 0.57 51.83
CA VAL A 15 13.97 -0.76 51.18
C VAL A 15 12.79 -1.49 51.81
N SER A 16 11.66 -1.51 51.16
CA SER A 16 10.54 -2.39 51.51
C SER A 16 10.88 -3.80 51.00
N SER A 17 10.96 -4.75 51.88
CA SER A 17 11.07 -6.19 51.59
C SER A 17 9.79 -6.63 50.87
N ILE A 18 9.87 -6.87 49.56
CA ILE A 18 8.80 -7.49 48.77
C ILE A 18 8.89 -9.01 48.99
N SER A 19 7.81 -9.53 49.56
CA SER A 19 7.55 -10.96 49.72
C SER A 19 7.56 -11.66 48.35
N LYS A 20 8.34 -12.75 48.29
CA LYS A 20 8.32 -13.69 47.15
C LYS A 20 7.08 -14.57 47.26
N ASP A 21 5.98 -14.14 46.61
CA ASP A 21 4.89 -15.05 46.35
C ASP A 21 4.27 -14.74 44.98
N ASN A 22 4.26 -15.75 44.12
CA ASN A 22 3.50 -15.86 42.88
C ASN A 22 3.92 -14.92 41.71
N LEU A 23 5.08 -15.18 41.12
CA LEU A 23 5.28 -14.96 39.71
C LEU A 23 4.53 -16.08 38.95
N SER A 24 3.29 -15.80 38.52
CA SER A 24 2.67 -16.59 37.46
C SER A 24 3.59 -16.53 36.25
N GLU A 25 3.94 -17.69 35.70
CA GLU A 25 4.56 -17.80 34.38
C GLU A 25 3.68 -17.02 33.41
N THR A 26 4.10 -15.80 33.09
CA THR A 26 3.60 -15.11 31.92
C THR A 26 4.02 -15.93 30.73
N ASP A 27 3.06 -16.53 30.03
CA ASP A 27 3.22 -17.10 28.70
C ASP A 27 3.97 -16.08 27.84
N VAL A 28 5.27 -16.23 27.74
CA VAL A 28 6.09 -15.52 26.77
C VAL A 28 5.70 -16.11 25.43
N ALA A 29 4.81 -15.44 24.71
CA ALA A 29 4.45 -15.83 23.37
C ALA A 29 5.75 -16.00 22.57
N GLU A 30 5.97 -17.21 22.06
CA GLU A 30 7.10 -17.48 21.18
C GLU A 30 7.13 -16.43 20.08
N PRO A 31 8.30 -15.84 19.77
CA PRO A 31 8.41 -14.86 18.69
C PRO A 31 7.94 -15.54 17.40
N GLN A 32 6.83 -15.10 16.84
CA GLN A 32 6.34 -15.56 15.54
C GLN A 32 7.44 -15.29 14.51
N GLU A 33 7.92 -16.34 13.89
CA GLU A 33 8.90 -16.27 12.82
C GLU A 33 8.34 -15.39 11.69
N ALA A 34 9.14 -14.42 11.21
CA ALA A 34 8.71 -13.54 10.14
C ALA A 34 8.35 -14.37 8.89
N PRO A 35 7.25 -14.05 8.18
CA PRO A 35 6.83 -14.82 7.02
C PRO A 35 7.92 -14.83 5.93
N SER A 36 8.10 -15.97 5.28
CA SER A 36 9.03 -16.09 4.16
C SER A 36 8.59 -15.19 2.97
N VAL A 37 9.53 -14.85 2.09
CA VAL A 37 9.23 -14.01 0.92
C VAL A 37 8.25 -14.72 -0.02
N GLU A 38 8.32 -16.05 -0.10
CA GLU A 38 7.37 -16.88 -0.84
C GLU A 38 5.96 -16.84 -0.24
N ASP A 39 5.84 -16.82 1.09
CA ASP A 39 4.53 -16.70 1.74
C ASP A 39 3.92 -15.33 1.49
N VAL A 40 4.74 -14.29 1.53
CA VAL A 40 4.32 -12.92 1.19
C VAL A 40 3.85 -12.83 -0.27
N LEU A 41 4.56 -13.44 -1.23
CA LEU A 41 4.13 -13.51 -2.62
C LEU A 41 2.81 -14.26 -2.78
N LYS A 42 2.65 -15.40 -2.07
CA LYS A 42 1.43 -16.20 -2.09
C LYS A 42 0.23 -15.40 -1.55
N GLU A 43 0.43 -14.68 -0.45
CA GLU A 43 -0.58 -13.79 0.12
C GLU A 43 -0.97 -12.68 -0.88
N ALA A 44 0.01 -11.96 -1.42
CA ALA A 44 -0.21 -10.90 -2.38
C ALA A 44 -0.99 -11.40 -3.62
N ASN A 45 -0.60 -12.55 -4.15
CA ASN A 45 -1.31 -13.19 -5.25
C ASN A 45 -2.71 -13.67 -4.88
N LYS A 46 -2.98 -14.03 -3.62
CA LYS A 46 -4.30 -14.50 -3.18
C LYS A 46 -5.28 -13.37 -2.95
N SER A 47 -4.87 -12.32 -2.27
CA SER A 47 -5.77 -11.32 -1.67
C SER A 47 -5.39 -9.86 -1.92
N PHE A 48 -4.38 -9.58 -2.75
CA PHE A 48 -3.84 -8.23 -2.96
C PHE A 48 -3.43 -7.58 -1.62
N ALA A 49 -2.72 -8.33 -0.79
CA ALA A 49 -2.32 -7.94 0.55
C ALA A 49 -0.82 -8.16 0.78
N TYR A 50 -0.28 -7.48 1.77
CA TYR A 50 1.10 -7.59 2.22
C TYR A 50 1.14 -7.63 3.74
N LYS A 51 1.69 -8.72 4.31
CA LYS A 51 1.80 -8.95 5.77
C LYS A 51 0.47 -8.73 6.51
N GLY A 52 -0.62 -9.33 6.01
CA GLY A 52 -1.96 -9.29 6.61
C GLY A 52 -2.76 -8.01 6.38
N LYS A 53 -2.22 -7.04 5.64
CA LYS A 53 -2.90 -5.76 5.34
C LYS A 53 -3.08 -5.58 3.85
N ALA A 54 -4.13 -4.88 3.43
CA ALA A 54 -4.27 -4.47 2.04
C ALA A 54 -3.05 -3.65 1.59
N ILE A 55 -2.63 -3.79 0.34
CA ILE A 55 -1.56 -2.95 -0.22
C ILE A 55 -1.97 -1.48 -0.07
N HIS A 56 -1.08 -0.66 0.46
CA HIS A 56 -1.39 0.76 0.67
C HIS A 56 -1.74 1.45 -0.65
N PRO A 57 -2.83 2.26 -0.73
CA PRO A 57 -3.24 2.91 -1.97
C PRO A 57 -2.14 3.73 -2.63
N GLY A 58 -1.31 4.42 -1.86
CA GLY A 58 -0.16 5.16 -2.38
C GLY A 58 0.85 4.31 -3.16
N CYS A 59 0.91 3.00 -2.92
CA CYS A 59 1.73 2.10 -3.75
C CYS A 59 1.10 1.84 -5.13
N VAL A 60 -0.23 1.81 -5.20
CA VAL A 60 -0.97 1.67 -6.46
C VAL A 60 -0.99 2.99 -7.23
N GLU A 61 -1.10 4.11 -6.51
CA GLU A 61 -1.10 5.47 -7.08
C GLU A 61 0.18 5.75 -7.88
N GLN A 62 1.31 5.14 -7.53
CA GLN A 62 2.55 5.26 -8.29
C GLN A 62 2.42 4.85 -9.76
N PHE A 63 1.41 4.06 -10.11
CA PHE A 63 1.12 3.71 -11.51
C PHE A 63 0.36 4.81 -12.26
N MET A 64 -0.22 5.78 -11.54
CA MET A 64 -0.91 6.90 -12.19
C MET A 64 0.10 7.77 -12.95
N VAL A 65 -0.22 8.05 -14.19
CA VAL A 65 0.52 9.04 -14.97
C VAL A 65 0.04 10.42 -14.48
N ASN A 66 0.93 11.18 -13.87
CA ASN A 66 0.62 12.57 -13.57
C ASN A 66 0.26 13.30 -14.88
N LEU A 67 -0.87 14.03 -14.86
CA LEU A 67 -1.34 14.86 -15.99
C LEU A 67 -0.52 16.15 -16.17
N ALA A 68 0.70 16.20 -15.59
CA ALA A 68 1.61 17.33 -15.75
C ALA A 68 2.08 17.44 -17.22
N ASP A 69 2.34 18.66 -17.68
CA ASP A 69 2.69 19.03 -19.06
C ASP A 69 3.96 18.39 -19.64
N SER A 70 4.72 17.68 -18.87
CA SER A 70 5.85 16.87 -19.34
C SER A 70 5.50 15.38 -19.20
N PRO A 71 5.88 14.52 -20.17
CA PRO A 71 5.63 13.11 -20.02
C PRO A 71 6.38 12.61 -18.77
N PRO A 72 5.67 12.27 -17.68
CA PRO A 72 6.31 11.80 -16.47
C PRO A 72 6.92 10.43 -16.74
N PRO A 73 7.95 10.03 -15.98
CA PRO A 73 8.43 8.68 -16.03
C PRO A 73 7.29 7.73 -15.66
N ILE A 74 6.97 6.81 -16.58
CA ILE A 74 5.93 5.80 -16.33
C ILE A 74 6.49 4.79 -15.33
N VAL A 75 5.99 4.80 -14.10
CA VAL A 75 6.29 3.77 -13.11
C VAL A 75 5.58 2.48 -13.53
N ARG A 76 6.35 1.44 -13.80
CA ARG A 76 5.84 0.12 -14.22
C ARG A 76 5.99 -0.94 -13.15
N ALA A 77 6.77 -0.67 -12.12
CA ALA A 77 7.04 -1.60 -11.03
C ALA A 77 7.24 -0.84 -9.72
N VAL A 78 6.70 -1.37 -8.65
CA VAL A 78 6.80 -0.84 -7.29
C VAL A 78 7.31 -1.95 -6.37
N ASP A 79 8.39 -1.69 -5.66
CA ASP A 79 8.83 -2.51 -4.53
C ASP A 79 7.83 -2.31 -3.39
N VAL A 80 7.04 -3.33 -3.11
CA VAL A 80 5.94 -3.24 -2.13
C VAL A 80 6.47 -3.00 -0.73
N GLU A 81 7.56 -3.67 -0.35
CA GLU A 81 8.15 -3.52 0.98
C GLU A 81 8.69 -2.11 1.19
N SER A 82 9.48 -1.62 0.22
CA SER A 82 10.00 -0.25 0.28
C SER A 82 8.88 0.77 0.25
N CYS A 83 7.83 0.55 -0.53
CA CYS A 83 6.69 1.45 -0.60
C CYS A 83 5.92 1.51 0.72
N VAL A 84 5.72 0.40 1.40
CA VAL A 84 4.97 0.35 2.66
C VAL A 84 5.82 0.82 3.85
N SER A 85 7.12 0.46 3.87
CA SER A 85 7.99 0.73 5.04
C SER A 85 8.65 2.11 5.01
N SER A 86 8.94 2.66 3.83
CA SER A 86 9.58 3.99 3.71
C SER A 86 8.61 5.15 3.76
N ASN A 87 7.30 4.88 3.91
CA ASN A 87 6.29 5.90 3.80
C ASN A 87 5.80 6.38 5.18
N GLU A 88 6.64 7.14 5.86
CA GLU A 88 6.23 8.03 6.94
C GLU A 88 5.20 9.08 6.48
N PHE A 89 5.07 9.27 5.16
CA PHE A 89 4.17 10.25 4.54
C PHE A 89 2.82 9.67 4.14
N PHE A 90 2.65 8.34 4.14
CA PHE A 90 1.34 7.77 3.83
C PHE A 90 0.43 7.87 5.05
N MET A 91 -0.64 8.65 4.86
CA MET A 91 -1.75 8.71 5.78
C MET A 91 -2.41 7.33 5.89
N ASP A 92 -3.06 7.06 7.01
CA ASP A 92 -3.87 5.85 7.15
C ASP A 92 -4.93 5.78 6.05
N TYR A 93 -5.09 4.60 5.44
CA TYR A 93 -6.15 4.36 4.48
C TYR A 93 -7.44 3.90 5.15
N LYS A 94 -8.56 4.12 4.48
CA LYS A 94 -9.89 3.67 4.89
C LYS A 94 -10.51 2.80 3.81
N VAL A 95 -11.42 1.93 4.24
CA VAL A 95 -12.26 1.16 3.32
C VAL A 95 -13.64 1.83 3.27
N SER A 96 -14.05 2.27 2.09
CA SER A 96 -15.36 2.87 1.87
C SER A 96 -16.48 1.83 1.80
N GLU A 97 -17.73 2.26 1.92
CA GLU A 97 -18.91 1.38 1.83
C GLU A 97 -19.00 0.64 0.48
N ASP A 98 -18.57 1.27 -0.60
CA ASP A 98 -18.51 0.69 -1.94
C ASP A 98 -17.25 -0.17 -2.19
N GLY A 99 -16.42 -0.36 -1.15
CA GLY A 99 -15.29 -1.29 -1.13
C GLY A 99 -13.99 -0.74 -1.70
N TYR A 100 -13.86 0.58 -1.88
CA TYR A 100 -12.59 1.19 -2.22
C TYR A 100 -11.69 1.32 -0.99
N ILE A 101 -10.44 0.96 -1.16
CA ILE A 101 -9.37 1.17 -0.19
C ILE A 101 -8.69 2.47 -0.62
N GLY A 102 -8.84 3.54 0.16
CA GLY A 102 -8.40 4.86 -0.26
C GLY A 102 -7.88 5.72 0.89
N TYR A 103 -7.18 6.78 0.54
CA TYR A 103 -6.67 7.76 1.47
C TYR A 103 -6.80 9.18 0.91
N GLU A 104 -6.87 10.13 1.80
CA GLU A 104 -6.88 11.55 1.46
C GLU A 104 -5.54 12.17 1.90
N TYR A 105 -5.05 13.09 1.11
CA TYR A 105 -3.85 13.86 1.43
C TYR A 105 -4.01 15.30 0.94
N GLU A 106 -3.23 16.20 1.52
CA GLU A 106 -3.22 17.60 1.13
C GLU A 106 -1.93 17.90 0.37
N ASP A 107 -2.06 18.46 -0.82
CA ASP A 107 -0.95 18.97 -1.60
C ASP A 107 -1.27 20.39 -2.08
N SER A 108 -0.33 21.31 -1.81
CA SER A 108 -0.46 22.74 -2.21
C SER A 108 -1.76 23.42 -1.74
N GLY A 109 -2.32 22.98 -0.61
CA GLY A 109 -3.57 23.49 -0.03
C GLY A 109 -4.84 22.89 -0.65
N GLU A 110 -4.71 21.92 -1.54
CA GLU A 110 -5.83 21.19 -2.13
C GLU A 110 -5.94 19.80 -1.52
N LYS A 111 -7.18 19.36 -1.28
CA LYS A 111 -7.45 18.00 -0.82
C LYS A 111 -7.47 17.06 -1.99
N ASN A 112 -6.58 16.10 -1.96
CA ASN A 112 -6.47 15.04 -2.95
C ASN A 112 -7.01 13.74 -2.38
N TYR A 113 -7.45 12.85 -3.24
CA TYR A 113 -7.89 11.51 -2.90
C TYR A 113 -7.36 10.52 -3.93
N PHE A 114 -6.88 9.38 -3.44
CA PHE A 114 -6.65 8.22 -4.25
C PHE A 114 -7.22 6.98 -3.58
N GLY A 115 -7.83 6.09 -4.37
CA GLY A 115 -8.34 4.82 -3.90
C GLY A 115 -8.43 3.78 -5.01
N TYR A 116 -8.39 2.52 -4.61
CA TYR A 116 -8.57 1.39 -5.50
C TYR A 116 -9.53 0.36 -4.91
N LYS A 117 -10.15 -0.42 -5.79
CA LYS A 117 -10.95 -1.60 -5.47
C LYS A 117 -10.47 -2.77 -6.30
N VAL A 118 -10.26 -3.93 -5.67
CA VAL A 118 -9.92 -5.16 -6.37
C VAL A 118 -11.21 -5.74 -6.95
N ILE A 119 -11.33 -5.74 -8.29
CA ILE A 119 -12.48 -6.29 -9.01
C ILE A 119 -12.39 -7.82 -9.10
N GLY A 120 -11.18 -8.33 -9.24
CA GLY A 120 -10.94 -9.76 -9.31
C GLY A 120 -9.53 -10.08 -9.77
N LYS A 121 -9.33 -11.35 -10.10
CA LYS A 121 -8.06 -11.87 -10.58
C LYS A 121 -8.30 -12.81 -11.75
N VAL A 122 -7.50 -12.66 -12.81
CA VAL A 122 -7.53 -13.54 -13.97
C VAL A 122 -6.38 -14.56 -13.94
N LYS A 123 -6.40 -15.47 -14.89
CA LYS A 123 -5.36 -16.47 -15.13
C LYS A 123 -3.98 -15.80 -15.20
N GLY A 124 -2.96 -16.47 -14.66
CA GLY A 124 -1.60 -15.89 -14.59
C GLY A 124 -1.38 -14.94 -13.41
N GLY A 125 -2.34 -14.84 -12.47
CA GLY A 125 -2.16 -14.06 -11.23
C GLY A 125 -2.29 -12.55 -11.42
N ILE A 126 -2.97 -12.10 -12.46
CA ILE A 126 -3.17 -10.68 -12.76
C ILE A 126 -4.39 -10.19 -11.98
N HIS A 127 -4.19 -9.21 -11.12
CA HIS A 127 -5.24 -8.51 -10.40
C HIS A 127 -5.79 -7.35 -11.22
N ILE A 128 -7.10 -7.19 -11.21
CA ILE A 128 -7.83 -6.10 -11.86
C ILE A 128 -8.20 -5.09 -10.77
N LEU A 129 -7.68 -3.88 -10.89
CA LEU A 129 -7.88 -2.80 -9.93
C LEU A 129 -8.67 -1.67 -10.59
N ASP A 130 -9.84 -1.37 -10.05
CA ASP A 130 -10.57 -0.14 -10.39
C ASP A 130 -10.07 0.98 -9.48
N THR A 131 -9.62 2.09 -10.05
CA THR A 131 -9.03 3.19 -9.29
C THR A 131 -9.78 4.49 -9.50
N ARG A 132 -9.76 5.32 -8.45
CA ARG A 132 -10.29 6.68 -8.46
C ARG A 132 -9.24 7.64 -7.92
N ALA A 133 -8.99 8.72 -8.63
CA ALA A 133 -8.08 9.77 -8.21
C ALA A 133 -8.73 11.14 -8.38
N SER A 134 -8.59 12.00 -7.38
CA SER A 134 -9.03 13.39 -7.43
C SER A 134 -7.90 14.29 -6.94
N GLY A 135 -7.54 15.29 -7.73
CA GLY A 135 -6.49 16.28 -7.44
C GLY A 135 -7.04 17.60 -6.91
N GLY A 136 -8.04 17.56 -6.02
CA GLY A 136 -8.64 18.78 -5.41
C GLY A 136 -9.62 19.54 -6.28
N GLY A 137 -9.61 19.31 -7.60
CA GLY A 137 -10.56 19.93 -8.54
C GLY A 137 -11.87 19.13 -8.64
N THR A 138 -12.62 19.42 -9.71
CA THR A 138 -13.90 18.74 -9.98
C THR A 138 -13.72 17.41 -10.73
N MET A 139 -12.54 17.12 -11.27
CA MET A 139 -12.25 15.89 -11.99
C MET A 139 -12.00 14.72 -11.04
N VAL A 140 -12.57 13.56 -11.36
CA VAL A 140 -12.25 12.28 -10.73
C VAL A 140 -11.79 11.32 -11.82
N ALA A 141 -10.49 11.19 -11.97
CA ALA A 141 -9.91 10.26 -12.94
C ALA A 141 -10.20 8.81 -12.52
N MET A 142 -10.74 8.02 -13.43
CA MET A 142 -11.02 6.61 -13.23
C MET A 142 -10.19 5.77 -14.20
N THR A 143 -9.43 4.83 -13.65
CA THR A 143 -8.53 3.97 -14.43
C THR A 143 -8.60 2.54 -13.93
N VAL A 144 -8.56 1.57 -14.83
CA VAL A 144 -8.35 0.18 -14.47
C VAL A 144 -6.88 -0.15 -14.63
N PHE A 145 -6.22 -0.64 -13.57
CA PHE A 145 -4.87 -1.21 -13.66
C PHE A 145 -4.90 -2.73 -13.66
N LEU A 146 -4.04 -3.31 -14.47
CA LEU A 146 -3.71 -4.72 -14.50
C LEU A 146 -2.40 -4.91 -13.74
N ALA A 147 -2.47 -5.45 -12.53
CA ALA A 147 -1.32 -5.59 -11.65
C ALA A 147 -0.94 -7.06 -11.42
N ARG A 148 0.34 -7.36 -11.42
CA ARG A 148 0.88 -8.69 -11.14
C ARG A 148 2.03 -8.61 -10.16
N PHE A 149 2.08 -9.54 -9.19
CA PHE A 149 3.19 -9.68 -8.29
C PHE A 149 4.24 -10.67 -8.79
N GLY A 150 5.49 -10.42 -8.40
CA GLY A 150 6.62 -11.31 -8.61
C GLY A 150 7.74 -11.04 -7.62
N LEU A 151 8.67 -11.97 -7.52
CA LEU A 151 9.90 -11.77 -6.74
C LEU A 151 11.01 -11.33 -7.69
N GLU A 152 11.76 -10.30 -7.28
CA GLU A 152 12.95 -9.84 -7.98
C GLU A 152 14.13 -9.70 -7.04
N ASN A 153 15.31 -9.97 -7.57
CA ASN A 153 16.56 -9.80 -6.83
C ASN A 153 16.92 -8.31 -6.76
N TYR A 154 16.90 -7.78 -5.55
CA TYR A 154 17.43 -6.46 -5.23
C TYR A 154 18.90 -6.60 -4.85
N ARG A 155 19.74 -5.73 -5.40
CA ARG A 155 21.18 -5.69 -5.10
C ARG A 155 21.50 -4.38 -4.41
N SER A 156 22.13 -4.47 -3.24
CA SER A 156 22.60 -3.31 -2.49
C SER A 156 24.02 -3.54 -2.01
N PHE A 157 24.70 -2.46 -1.65
CA PHE A 157 25.99 -2.53 -0.96
C PHE A 157 25.77 -2.11 0.49
N ASP A 158 26.28 -2.90 1.43
CA ASP A 158 26.29 -2.52 2.84
C ASP A 158 27.33 -1.43 3.13
N GLN A 159 27.42 -0.98 4.38
CA GLN A 159 28.38 0.05 4.79
C GLN A 159 29.85 -0.36 4.63
N GLN A 160 30.12 -1.65 4.41
CA GLN A 160 31.45 -2.22 4.17
C GLN A 160 31.68 -2.51 2.68
N GLU A 161 30.84 -1.94 1.79
CA GLU A 161 30.88 -2.14 0.33
C GLU A 161 30.69 -3.60 -0.11
N LYS A 162 30.14 -4.46 0.76
CA LYS A 162 29.83 -5.83 0.43
C LYS A 162 28.48 -5.91 -0.27
N LEU A 163 28.46 -6.56 -1.44
CA LEU A 163 27.24 -6.83 -2.19
C LEU A 163 26.31 -7.76 -1.40
N THR A 164 25.09 -7.30 -1.18
CA THR A 164 23.98 -8.12 -0.69
C THR A 164 22.94 -8.32 -1.79
N ILE A 165 22.32 -9.49 -1.82
CA ILE A 165 21.25 -9.82 -2.76
C ILE A 165 20.07 -10.29 -1.93
N GLU A 166 18.97 -9.58 -2.05
CA GLU A 166 17.72 -9.88 -1.35
C GLU A 166 16.61 -10.07 -2.36
N GLN A 167 15.71 -11.01 -2.09
CA GLN A 167 14.47 -11.13 -2.87
C GLN A 167 13.43 -10.18 -2.31
N ARG A 168 12.79 -9.41 -3.18
CA ARG A 168 11.76 -8.43 -2.84
C ARG A 168 10.49 -8.66 -3.62
N LEU A 169 9.36 -8.38 -2.98
CA LEU A 169 8.04 -8.44 -3.62
C LEU A 169 7.84 -7.20 -4.49
N ILE A 170 7.75 -7.42 -5.79
CA ILE A 170 7.53 -6.35 -6.77
C ILE A 170 6.11 -6.46 -7.34
N MET A 171 5.37 -5.36 -7.28
CA MET A 171 4.09 -5.19 -7.95
C MET A 171 4.34 -4.50 -9.30
N LYS A 172 3.91 -5.13 -10.40
CA LYS A 172 4.08 -4.60 -11.76
C LYS A 172 2.75 -4.21 -12.36
N CYS A 173 2.66 -3.01 -12.91
CA CYS A 173 1.58 -2.61 -13.80
C CYS A 173 1.88 -3.15 -15.20
N ILE A 174 1.09 -4.10 -15.67
CA ILE A 174 1.25 -4.73 -16.98
C ILE A 174 0.28 -4.20 -18.04
N GLY A 175 -0.69 -3.39 -17.62
CA GLY A 175 -1.65 -2.73 -18.50
C GLY A 175 -2.52 -1.75 -17.74
N GLN A 176 -3.13 -0.83 -18.49
CA GLN A 176 -4.10 0.12 -17.95
C GLN A 176 -5.20 0.41 -18.99
N ILE A 177 -6.38 0.75 -18.50
CA ILE A 177 -7.53 1.15 -19.29
C ILE A 177 -8.08 2.42 -18.68
N ASP A 178 -8.02 3.51 -19.42
CA ASP A 178 -8.60 4.77 -18.99
C ASP A 178 -10.13 4.71 -19.12
N ARG A 179 -10.83 5.08 -18.06
CA ARG A 179 -12.28 5.13 -18.00
C ARG A 179 -12.83 6.57 -18.14
N GLY A 180 -11.96 7.56 -18.01
CA GLY A 180 -12.33 8.97 -18.08
C GLY A 180 -12.74 9.58 -16.74
N ASP A 181 -13.37 10.75 -16.79
CA ASP A 181 -13.79 11.51 -15.61
C ASP A 181 -15.14 11.00 -15.08
N ARG A 182 -15.19 10.57 -13.82
CA ARG A 182 -16.41 10.12 -13.12
C ARG A 182 -17.21 9.08 -13.90
N ASP A 183 -16.53 8.12 -14.50
CA ASP A 183 -17.21 7.04 -15.21
C ASP A 183 -18.01 6.15 -14.26
N ILE A 184 -19.34 6.24 -14.32
CA ILE A 184 -20.27 5.47 -13.49
C ILE A 184 -20.68 4.13 -14.14
N GLY A 185 -20.14 3.80 -15.31
CA GLY A 185 -20.40 2.50 -15.97
C GLY A 185 -19.98 1.33 -15.08
N SER A 186 -20.74 0.25 -15.13
CA SER A 186 -20.36 -0.96 -14.38
C SER A 186 -19.00 -1.50 -14.85
N LEU A 187 -18.31 -2.16 -13.92
CA LEU A 187 -17.05 -2.85 -14.19
C LEU A 187 -17.13 -4.24 -13.56
N GLU A 188 -17.08 -5.26 -14.37
CA GLU A 188 -17.24 -6.63 -13.91
C GLU A 188 -16.18 -7.53 -14.56
N LEU A 189 -15.76 -8.57 -13.83
CA LEU A 189 -14.89 -9.61 -14.35
C LEU A 189 -15.70 -10.90 -14.53
N ILE A 190 -15.90 -11.34 -15.77
CA ILE A 190 -16.68 -12.52 -16.11
C ILE A 190 -15.83 -13.44 -16.98
N ASN A 191 -15.46 -14.63 -16.49
CA ASN A 191 -14.72 -15.65 -17.25
C ASN A 191 -13.47 -15.07 -17.96
N ASN A 192 -12.59 -14.41 -17.23
CA ASN A 192 -11.40 -13.69 -17.72
C ASN A 192 -11.68 -12.55 -18.72
N ASN A 193 -12.93 -12.17 -18.91
CA ASN A 193 -13.26 -10.98 -19.68
C ASN A 193 -13.60 -9.83 -18.73
N LEU A 194 -12.98 -8.69 -18.96
CA LEU A 194 -13.34 -7.44 -18.32
C LEU A 194 -14.50 -6.82 -19.10
N VAL A 195 -15.63 -6.66 -18.43
CA VAL A 195 -16.86 -6.09 -19.01
C VAL A 195 -17.02 -4.67 -18.47
N LEU A 196 -16.94 -3.70 -19.37
CA LEU A 196 -17.21 -2.29 -19.08
C LEU A 196 -18.62 -1.96 -19.58
N GLY A 197 -19.50 -1.60 -18.65
CA GLY A 197 -20.87 -1.20 -18.94
C GLY A 197 -20.97 0.14 -19.68
N GLU A 198 -22.17 0.43 -20.15
CA GLU A 198 -22.46 1.74 -20.75
C GLU A 198 -22.23 2.87 -19.74
N SER A 199 -21.74 3.98 -20.23
CA SER A 199 -21.48 5.18 -19.43
C SER A 199 -21.60 6.44 -20.29
N GLN A 200 -21.36 7.59 -19.70
CA GLN A 200 -21.30 8.85 -20.44
C GLN A 200 -20.20 8.86 -21.51
N TYR A 201 -19.17 8.02 -21.40
CA TYR A 201 -18.07 7.89 -22.37
C TYR A 201 -18.21 6.68 -23.29
N ARG A 202 -18.97 5.67 -22.89
CA ARG A 202 -19.18 4.43 -23.65
C ARG A 202 -20.66 4.23 -23.94
N LYS A 203 -21.02 4.32 -25.21
CA LYS A 203 -22.40 4.12 -25.68
C LYS A 203 -22.82 2.66 -25.81
N LYS A 204 -21.89 1.73 -25.61
CA LYS A 204 -22.11 0.28 -25.70
C LYS A 204 -21.26 -0.42 -24.65
N VAL A 205 -21.71 -1.59 -24.23
CA VAL A 205 -20.92 -2.50 -23.43
C VAL A 205 -19.67 -2.89 -24.20
N GLU A 206 -18.51 -2.78 -23.55
CA GLU A 206 -17.22 -3.18 -24.10
C GLU A 206 -16.73 -4.42 -23.34
N VAL A 207 -16.25 -5.42 -24.07
CA VAL A 207 -15.71 -6.66 -23.51
C VAL A 207 -14.26 -6.79 -23.92
N ILE A 208 -13.36 -6.83 -22.95
CA ILE A 208 -11.93 -6.96 -23.15
C ILE A 208 -11.51 -8.35 -22.67
N ASN A 209 -11.01 -9.18 -23.58
CA ASN A 209 -10.45 -10.48 -23.23
C ASN A 209 -9.06 -10.26 -22.60
N LEU A 210 -8.81 -10.92 -21.44
CA LEU A 210 -7.58 -10.83 -20.66
C LEU A 210 -6.77 -12.14 -20.66
N ASP A 211 -7.09 -13.08 -21.57
CA ASP A 211 -6.32 -14.32 -21.76
C ASP A 211 -5.00 -14.09 -22.49
#